data_a6af2c5115e7bd969298224d473d98a0
#
_entry.id   a6af2c5115e7bd969298224d473d98a0
#
_cell.length_a   1.000
_cell.length_b   1.000
_cell.length_c   1.000
_cell.angle_alpha   90.00
_cell.angle_beta   90.00
_cell.angle_gamma   90.00
#
_symmetry.space_group_name_H-M   'P 1'
#
loop_
_entity.id
_entity.type
_entity.pdbx_description
1 polymer ?
#
loop_
_entity_poly.entity_id
_entity_poly.type
_entity_poly.pdbx_seq_one_letter_code
_entity_poly.pdbx_strand_id
1 'polypeptide(L)'
;MQNIRAEVVLPTKQLRDDIPFFTKTLGMRMDEIFPADDPSVAVFSGYGLRVRVQKDAQTAPGVLRILCDDPMLIAGGQTHLTAPNGTRIEIAALARPW
;
A
#
# COMPACT_ATOMS: atom_id res chain seq x y z
N MET A 1 20.20 -7.80 -20.35
CA MET A 1 19.70 -7.58 -18.96
C MET A 1 18.19 -7.48 -18.98
N GLN A 2 17.54 -8.17 -18.08
CA GLN A 2 16.08 -8.10 -17.99
C GLN A 2 15.66 -7.19 -16.86
N ASN A 3 14.51 -6.55 -17.03
CA ASN A 3 13.88 -5.79 -15.94
C ASN A 3 13.09 -6.76 -15.07
N ILE A 4 13.28 -6.66 -13.75
CA ILE A 4 12.60 -7.52 -12.79
C ILE A 4 11.93 -6.66 -11.75
N ARG A 5 10.65 -6.91 -11.51
CA ARG A 5 9.89 -6.25 -10.45
C ARG A 5 9.05 -7.28 -9.72
N ALA A 6 8.84 -7.04 -8.45
CA ALA A 6 7.95 -7.87 -7.65
C ALA A 6 6.80 -7.03 -7.15
N GLU A 7 5.63 -7.64 -7.05
CA GLU A 7 4.43 -6.98 -6.53
C GLU A 7 3.81 -7.83 -5.43
N VAL A 8 3.37 -7.18 -4.36
CA VAL A 8 2.49 -7.82 -3.39
C VAL A 8 1.07 -7.62 -3.89
N VAL A 9 0.28 -8.69 -3.96
CA VAL A 9 -1.10 -8.61 -4.44
C VAL A 9 -2.05 -8.60 -3.25
N LEU A 10 -2.86 -7.56 -3.16
CA LEU A 10 -3.85 -7.39 -2.09
C LEU A 10 -5.24 -7.33 -2.71
N PRO A 11 -6.24 -7.91 -2.04
CA PRO A 11 -7.61 -7.90 -2.54
C PRO A 11 -8.29 -6.56 -2.23
N THR A 12 -9.37 -6.28 -2.95
CA THR A 12 -10.27 -5.20 -2.58
C THR A 12 -11.67 -5.49 -3.12
N LYS A 13 -12.65 -4.91 -2.48
CA LYS A 13 -14.03 -4.93 -2.96
C LYS A 13 -14.41 -3.60 -3.62
N GLN A 14 -13.78 -2.52 -3.19
CA GLN A 14 -14.05 -1.16 -3.66
C GLN A 14 -12.74 -0.41 -3.85
N LEU A 15 -12.17 -0.54 -5.05
CA LEU A 15 -10.86 0.06 -5.34
C LEU A 15 -10.86 1.58 -5.16
N ARG A 16 -11.99 2.23 -5.44
CA ARG A 16 -12.09 3.69 -5.31
C ARG A 16 -11.82 4.17 -3.90
N ASP A 17 -12.15 3.37 -2.90
CA ASP A 17 -11.91 3.73 -1.50
C ASP A 17 -10.44 3.56 -1.14
N ASP A 18 -9.74 2.64 -1.80
CA ASP A 18 -8.34 2.35 -1.50
C ASP A 18 -7.39 3.39 -2.08
N ILE A 19 -7.73 3.94 -3.25
CA ILE A 19 -6.83 4.86 -3.95
C ILE A 19 -6.41 6.04 -3.08
N PRO A 20 -7.32 6.82 -2.47
CA PRO A 20 -6.88 7.94 -1.63
C PRO A 20 -6.14 7.49 -0.37
N PHE A 21 -6.45 6.30 0.16
CA PHE A 21 -5.73 5.81 1.31
C PHE A 21 -4.25 5.58 0.98
N PHE A 22 -3.98 4.83 -0.09
CA PHE A 22 -2.60 4.54 -0.47
C PHE A 22 -1.85 5.76 -0.96
N THR A 23 -2.52 6.67 -1.69
CA THR A 23 -1.84 7.84 -2.26
C THR A 23 -1.72 8.99 -1.27
N LYS A 24 -2.79 9.32 -0.53
CA LYS A 24 -2.80 10.49 0.35
C LYS A 24 -2.39 10.14 1.77
N THR A 25 -2.98 9.10 2.34
CA THR A 25 -2.68 8.74 3.72
C THR A 25 -1.29 8.14 3.86
N LEU A 26 -0.93 7.18 3.00
CA LEU A 26 0.38 6.55 3.05
C LEU A 26 1.44 7.27 2.22
N GLY A 27 1.04 8.11 1.27
CA GLY A 27 1.98 8.85 0.44
C GLY A 27 2.65 8.02 -0.65
N MET A 28 2.05 6.90 -1.05
CA MET A 28 2.58 6.10 -2.15
C MET A 28 2.19 6.70 -3.49
N ARG A 29 2.96 6.38 -4.53
CA ARG A 29 2.67 6.82 -5.88
C ARG A 29 1.81 5.78 -6.59
N MET A 30 0.76 6.24 -7.28
CA MET A 30 -0.02 5.35 -8.13
C MET A 30 0.66 5.23 -9.49
N ASP A 31 1.18 4.05 -9.80
CA ASP A 31 1.92 3.80 -11.03
C ASP A 31 1.00 3.38 -12.18
N GLU A 32 -0.03 2.60 -11.86
CA GLU A 32 -0.92 2.06 -12.88
C GLU A 32 -2.34 1.98 -12.33
N ILE A 33 -3.29 2.18 -13.20
CA ILE A 33 -4.71 1.98 -12.89
C ILE A 33 -5.40 1.52 -14.18
N PHE A 34 -6.17 0.44 -14.09
CA PHE A 34 -6.88 -0.07 -15.27
C PHE A 34 -8.06 -0.96 -14.89
N PRO A 35 -9.08 -1.05 -15.76
CA PRO A 35 -9.36 -0.12 -16.84
C PRO A 35 -9.65 1.28 -16.31
N ALA A 36 -9.49 2.30 -17.17
CA ALA A 36 -9.54 3.70 -16.72
C ALA A 36 -10.94 4.15 -16.29
N ASP A 37 -11.98 3.64 -16.92
CA ASP A 37 -13.36 4.07 -16.68
C ASP A 37 -14.06 3.32 -15.55
N ASP A 38 -13.62 2.08 -15.27
CA ASP A 38 -14.13 1.28 -14.15
C ASP A 38 -12.96 0.48 -13.57
N PRO A 39 -12.11 1.12 -12.76
CA PRO A 39 -10.87 0.50 -12.31
C PRO A 39 -11.11 -0.77 -11.50
N SER A 40 -10.38 -1.83 -11.85
CA SER A 40 -10.35 -3.08 -11.10
C SER A 40 -8.97 -3.38 -10.52
N VAL A 41 -7.93 -2.72 -11.02
CA VAL A 41 -6.56 -2.89 -10.56
C VAL A 41 -5.89 -1.54 -10.45
N ALA A 42 -5.19 -1.30 -9.35
CA ALA A 42 -4.28 -0.18 -9.20
C ALA A 42 -2.98 -0.67 -8.62
N VAL A 43 -1.86 -0.10 -9.07
CA VAL A 43 -0.53 -0.45 -8.59
C VAL A 43 0.10 0.78 -7.97
N PHE A 44 0.55 0.63 -6.72
CA PHE A 44 1.17 1.70 -5.96
C PHE A 44 2.60 1.33 -5.62
N SER A 45 3.48 2.33 -5.57
CA SER A 45 4.86 2.12 -5.15
C SER A 45 5.30 3.18 -4.16
N GLY A 46 6.19 2.79 -3.28
CA GLY A 46 6.77 3.66 -2.26
C GLY A 46 7.46 2.83 -1.22
N TYR A 47 8.40 3.44 -0.51
CA TYR A 47 9.11 2.81 0.60
C TYR A 47 9.81 1.50 0.22
N GLY A 48 10.23 1.38 -1.05
CA GLY A 48 10.85 0.15 -1.55
C GLY A 48 9.88 -0.97 -1.84
N LEU A 49 8.58 -0.70 -1.83
CA LEU A 49 7.53 -1.69 -2.01
C LEU A 49 6.66 -1.35 -3.22
N ARG A 50 6.20 -2.39 -3.91
CA ARG A 50 5.23 -2.25 -5.01
C ARG A 50 4.04 -3.13 -4.68
N VAL A 51 2.85 -2.52 -4.66
CA VAL A 51 1.61 -3.18 -4.23
C VAL A 51 0.58 -3.11 -5.35
N ARG A 52 0.04 -4.27 -5.71
CA ARG A 52 -1.08 -4.37 -6.66
C ARG A 52 -2.35 -4.62 -5.85
N VAL A 53 -3.27 -3.66 -5.89
CA VAL A 53 -4.59 -3.81 -5.25
C VAL A 53 -5.58 -4.18 -6.35
N GLN A 54 -6.21 -5.34 -6.22
CA GLN A 54 -6.97 -5.93 -7.32
C GLN A 54 -8.30 -6.47 -6.83
N LYS A 55 -9.38 -6.08 -7.52
CA LYS A 55 -10.69 -6.64 -7.24
C LYS A 55 -10.69 -8.12 -7.55
N ASP A 56 -11.35 -8.87 -6.70
CA ASP A 56 -11.51 -10.33 -6.85
C ASP A 56 -10.20 -11.12 -6.74
N ALA A 57 -9.12 -10.51 -6.25
CA ALA A 57 -7.90 -11.26 -5.96
C ALA A 57 -8.18 -12.29 -4.87
N GLN A 58 -7.66 -13.49 -5.05
CA GLN A 58 -7.88 -14.61 -4.12
C GLN A 58 -6.76 -14.64 -3.07
N THR A 59 -6.57 -13.50 -2.39
CA THR A 59 -5.54 -13.35 -1.37
C THR A 59 -6.17 -12.72 -0.12
N ALA A 60 -5.45 -12.81 1.01
CA ALA A 60 -5.84 -12.13 2.23
C ALA A 60 -5.30 -10.70 2.23
N PRO A 61 -5.94 -9.76 2.95
CA PRO A 61 -5.47 -8.37 2.98
C PRO A 61 -4.09 -8.17 3.59
N GLY A 62 -3.71 -8.97 4.56
CA GLY A 62 -2.36 -8.96 5.11
C GLY A 62 -2.01 -7.74 5.96
N VAL A 63 -0.71 -7.58 6.17
CA VAL A 63 -0.14 -6.49 6.97
C VAL A 63 1.02 -5.88 6.19
N LEU A 64 1.05 -4.56 6.10
CA LEU A 64 2.21 -3.81 5.60
C LEU A 64 2.87 -3.12 6.78
N ARG A 65 4.14 -3.37 6.98
CA ARG A 65 4.91 -2.74 8.05
C ARG A 65 5.89 -1.75 7.42
N ILE A 66 5.73 -0.48 7.78
CA ILE A 66 6.56 0.60 7.27
C ILE A 66 7.53 1.01 8.38
N LEU A 67 8.82 0.99 8.07
CA LEU A 67 9.87 1.39 9.01
C LEU A 67 10.49 2.70 8.55
N CYS A 68 10.60 3.65 9.44
CA CYS A 68 11.09 4.99 9.11
C CYS A 68 11.83 5.60 10.30
N ASP A 69 12.52 6.70 10.04
CA ASP A 69 13.24 7.40 11.11
C ASP A 69 12.27 8.06 12.09
N ASP A 70 11.22 8.70 11.59
CA ASP A 70 10.28 9.41 12.43
C ASP A 70 8.84 9.04 12.06
N PRO A 71 8.24 8.07 12.78
CA PRO A 71 6.86 7.66 12.51
C PRO A 71 5.83 8.78 12.62
N MET A 72 6.13 9.83 13.39
CA MET A 72 5.19 10.93 13.57
C MET A 72 4.99 11.77 12.31
N LEU A 73 5.87 11.62 11.32
CA LEU A 73 5.78 12.37 10.06
C LEU A 73 5.03 11.63 8.96
N ILE A 74 4.52 10.44 9.26
CA ILE A 74 3.79 9.61 8.29
C ILE A 74 2.38 9.39 8.80
N ALA A 75 1.40 9.43 7.90
CA ALA A 75 0.00 9.14 8.19
C ALA A 75 -0.55 9.94 9.38
N GLY A 76 -0.15 11.21 9.49
CA GLY A 76 -0.61 12.07 10.56
C GLY A 76 -0.18 11.63 11.96
N GLY A 77 0.88 10.82 12.07
CA GLY A 77 1.38 10.33 13.34
C GLY A 77 0.69 9.06 13.85
N GLN A 78 -0.23 8.51 13.06
CA GLN A 78 -0.86 7.24 13.41
C GLN A 78 0.10 6.10 13.12
N THR A 79 0.25 5.18 14.07
CA THR A 79 1.16 4.04 13.92
C THR A 79 0.45 2.74 13.57
N HIS A 80 -0.87 2.71 13.70
CA HIS A 80 -1.69 1.54 13.36
C HIS A 80 -2.91 2.04 12.60
N LEU A 81 -3.05 1.61 11.35
CA LEU A 81 -4.19 1.96 10.52
C LEU A 81 -4.71 0.70 9.84
N THR A 82 -5.95 0.78 9.39
CA THR A 82 -6.53 -0.27 8.54
C THR A 82 -7.00 0.40 7.26
N ALA A 83 -6.47 -0.10 6.13
CA ALA A 83 -6.89 0.38 4.82
C ALA A 83 -8.34 -0.03 4.53
N PRO A 84 -9.03 0.67 3.63
CA PRO A 84 -10.40 0.27 3.28
C PRO A 84 -10.53 -1.17 2.81
N ASN A 85 -9.51 -1.72 2.17
CA ASN A 85 -9.53 -3.12 1.72
C ASN A 85 -9.27 -4.13 2.85
N GLY A 86 -9.02 -3.67 4.07
CA GLY A 86 -8.75 -4.53 5.21
C GLY A 86 -7.28 -4.77 5.52
N THR A 87 -6.37 -4.28 4.69
CA THR A 87 -4.93 -4.40 4.95
C THR A 87 -4.57 -3.58 6.18
N ARG A 88 -3.86 -4.20 7.12
CA ARG A 88 -3.39 -3.49 8.30
C ARG A 88 -2.05 -2.84 8.00
N ILE A 89 -1.89 -1.62 8.46
CA ILE A 89 -0.67 -0.85 8.28
C ILE A 89 -0.05 -0.61 9.65
N GLU A 90 1.20 -1.00 9.80
CA GLU A 90 1.98 -0.73 11.01
C GLU A 90 3.13 0.20 10.63
N ILE A 91 3.30 1.28 11.37
CA ILE A 91 4.37 2.23 11.15
C ILE A 91 5.22 2.28 12.41
N ALA A 92 6.51 2.02 12.26
CA ALA A 92 7.42 1.92 13.38
C ALA A 92 8.75 2.60 13.07
N ALA A 93 9.48 2.93 14.12
CA ALA A 93 10.82 3.47 13.96
C ALA A 93 11.78 2.37 13.50
N LEU A 94 12.77 2.74 12.70
CA LEU A 94 13.83 1.83 12.29
C LEU A 94 14.54 1.32 13.53
N ALA A 95 14.64 -0.02 13.65
CA ALA A 95 15.38 -0.63 14.74
C ALA A 95 16.87 -0.47 14.50
N ARG A 96 17.60 -0.15 15.56
CA ARG A 96 19.06 -0.02 15.49
C ARG A 96 19.66 -1.15 16.28
N PRO A 97 20.57 -1.92 15.67
CA PRO A 97 21.09 -3.14 16.32
C PRO A 97 22.12 -2.87 17.42
N TRP A 98 22.42 -1.66 17.71
CA TRP A 98 23.40 -1.31 18.75
C TRP A 98 22.86 -0.39 19.81
#